data_afbb8a0065493b5115d946a8e17384bb
#
_entry.id   afbb8a0065493b5115d946a8e17384bb
#
_cell.length_a   1.000
_cell.length_b   1.000
_cell.length_c   1.000
_cell.angle_alpha   90.00
_cell.angle_beta   90.00
_cell.angle_gamma   90.00
#
_symmetry.space_group_name_H-M   'P 1'
#
loop_
_entity.id
_entity.type
_entity.pdbx_description
1 polymer ?
#
loop_
_entity_poly.entity_id
_entity_poly.type
_entity_poly.pdbx_seq_one_letter_code
_entity_poly.pdbx_strand_id
1 'polypeptide(L)'
;MSEQNTAKPKNKKKIAIIAVAAVLVLALIAAAVVLVLKNSGNVGPKDENGDPLFPKASAVTSVDYLHRGGIDSGVSIAEKELTDPAAIEVFLDGMKALTLEEPTEKDRASVDYTGDVEMLTVKKEEGEDVYLIMGKTISITNEYGNYFYKASDLDIETLTKDFVQMDLSAKVAAQ
;
A
#
# COMPACT_ATOMS: atom_id res chain seq x y z
N MET A 1 5.04 54.26 57.98
CA MET A 1 5.54 54.50 56.61
C MET A 1 5.90 53.14 56.04
N SER A 2 5.03 52.59 55.16
CA SER A 2 5.22 51.27 54.55
C SER A 2 5.48 51.54 53.07
N GLU A 3 6.68 51.27 52.58
CA GLU A 3 7.02 51.32 51.18
C GLU A 3 6.48 50.08 50.44
N GLN A 4 5.53 50.29 49.59
CA GLN A 4 5.05 49.28 48.64
C GLN A 4 6.02 49.17 47.47
N ASN A 5 6.73 48.07 47.40
CA ASN A 5 7.63 47.72 46.31
C ASN A 5 6.82 47.09 45.16
N THR A 6 6.45 47.92 44.17
CA THR A 6 5.75 47.48 42.94
C THR A 6 6.75 46.95 41.97
N ALA A 7 6.91 45.63 41.92
CA ALA A 7 7.70 44.93 40.92
C ALA A 7 7.04 45.06 39.53
N LYS A 8 7.71 45.70 38.57
CA LYS A 8 7.26 45.94 37.18
C LYS A 8 7.17 44.61 36.40
N PRO A 9 6.08 44.37 35.64
CA PRO A 9 5.91 43.17 34.85
C PRO A 9 6.62 43.30 33.49
N LYS A 10 7.97 43.22 33.44
CA LYS A 10 8.75 43.29 32.18
C LYS A 10 8.96 41.97 31.48
N ASN A 11 8.55 40.83 32.05
CA ASN A 11 8.88 39.51 31.47
C ASN A 11 7.74 38.81 30.69
N LYS A 12 6.49 39.25 30.85
CA LYS A 12 5.35 38.55 30.16
C LYS A 12 5.41 38.59 28.64
N LYS A 13 5.86 39.69 28.02
CA LYS A 13 5.99 39.79 26.56
C LYS A 13 7.12 38.92 25.99
N LYS A 14 8.25 38.80 26.70
CA LYS A 14 9.36 37.95 26.28
C LYS A 14 9.00 36.46 26.37
N ILE A 15 8.30 36.05 27.42
CA ILE A 15 7.82 34.66 27.61
C ILE A 15 6.79 34.31 26.53
N ALA A 16 5.87 35.23 26.18
CA ALA A 16 4.90 34.99 25.10
C ALA A 16 5.58 34.83 23.72
N ILE A 17 6.60 35.64 23.42
CA ILE A 17 7.34 35.51 22.14
C ILE A 17 8.10 34.19 22.07
N ILE A 18 8.73 33.73 23.15
CA ILE A 18 9.45 32.46 23.22
C ILE A 18 8.47 31.28 23.08
N ALA A 19 7.29 31.35 23.71
CA ALA A 19 6.27 30.33 23.60
C ALA A 19 5.72 30.22 22.15
N VAL A 20 5.47 31.33 21.48
CA VAL A 20 5.01 31.34 20.06
C VAL A 20 6.10 30.80 19.14
N ALA A 21 7.38 31.17 19.35
CA ALA A 21 8.48 30.65 18.56
C ALA A 21 8.66 29.14 18.75
N ALA A 22 8.51 28.61 19.97
CA ALA A 22 8.57 27.19 20.27
C ALA A 22 7.44 26.40 19.58
N VAL A 23 6.21 26.93 19.57
CA VAL A 23 5.07 26.30 18.87
C VAL A 23 5.30 26.30 17.37
N LEU A 24 5.83 27.36 16.78
CA LEU A 24 6.15 27.42 15.34
C LEU A 24 7.25 26.42 14.95
N VAL A 25 8.27 26.29 15.76
CA VAL A 25 9.34 25.29 15.53
C VAL A 25 8.80 23.86 15.62
N LEU A 26 7.96 23.56 16.60
CA LEU A 26 7.30 22.24 16.71
C LEU A 26 6.37 21.95 15.55
N ALA A 27 5.62 22.94 15.05
CA ALA A 27 4.77 22.81 13.87
C ALA A 27 5.60 22.56 12.59
N LEU A 28 6.75 23.23 12.43
CA LEU A 28 7.67 23.02 11.32
C LEU A 28 8.33 21.61 11.38
N ILE A 29 8.72 21.15 12.57
CA ILE A 29 9.25 19.80 12.76
C ILE A 29 8.17 18.77 12.44
N ALA A 30 6.95 18.94 12.92
CA ALA A 30 5.84 18.04 12.60
C ALA A 30 5.54 18.02 11.10
N ALA A 31 5.52 19.17 10.42
CA ALA A 31 5.33 19.25 8.99
C ALA A 31 6.48 18.60 8.21
N ALA A 32 7.74 18.78 8.66
CA ALA A 32 8.91 18.14 8.07
C ALA A 32 8.88 16.60 8.26
N VAL A 33 8.47 16.11 9.45
CA VAL A 33 8.30 14.68 9.72
C VAL A 33 7.20 14.09 8.84
N VAL A 34 6.07 14.76 8.68
CA VAL A 34 4.99 14.33 7.78
C VAL A 34 5.45 14.33 6.31
N LEU A 35 6.23 15.33 5.88
CA LEU A 35 6.82 15.38 4.54
C LEU A 35 7.87 14.29 4.32
N VAL A 36 8.70 14.00 5.31
CA VAL A 36 9.69 12.91 5.25
C VAL A 36 8.99 11.56 5.25
N LEU A 37 7.93 11.36 6.04
CA LEU A 37 7.13 10.14 6.03
C LEU A 37 6.33 9.96 4.72
N LYS A 38 5.87 11.05 4.10
CA LYS A 38 5.25 11.00 2.76
C LYS A 38 6.26 10.80 1.63
N ASN A 39 7.48 11.33 1.74
CA ASN A 39 8.53 11.19 0.72
C ASN A 39 9.42 9.94 0.91
N SER A 40 9.56 9.44 2.14
CA SER A 40 10.02 8.07 2.35
C SER A 40 8.83 7.16 2.11
N GLY A 41 8.37 7.09 0.84
CA GLY A 41 7.26 6.22 0.46
C GLY A 41 7.41 4.91 1.21
N ASN A 42 6.32 4.47 1.85
CA ASN A 42 6.31 3.30 2.72
C ASN A 42 7.15 2.22 2.04
N VAL A 43 8.37 2.02 2.55
CA VAL A 43 9.31 1.06 1.98
C VAL A 43 8.77 -0.27 2.44
N GLY A 44 7.79 -0.77 1.69
CA GLY A 44 7.14 -2.04 1.95
C GLY A 44 8.13 -3.19 2.08
N PRO A 45 7.66 -4.41 2.22
CA PRO A 45 8.49 -5.59 2.27
C PRO A 45 9.50 -5.63 1.13
N LYS A 46 10.69 -6.10 1.43
CA LYS A 46 11.81 -6.27 0.51
C LYS A 46 12.15 -7.74 0.40
N ASP A 47 12.74 -8.10 -0.73
CA ASP A 47 13.34 -9.42 -0.91
C ASP A 47 14.66 -9.58 -0.12
N GLU A 48 15.29 -10.72 -0.24
CA GLU A 48 16.59 -11.03 0.39
C GLU A 48 17.75 -10.14 -0.10
N ASN A 49 17.62 -9.54 -1.29
CA ASN A 49 18.61 -8.64 -1.87
C ASN A 49 18.37 -7.18 -1.46
N GLY A 50 17.24 -6.90 -0.81
CA GLY A 50 16.82 -5.56 -0.40
C GLY A 50 16.02 -4.81 -1.46
N ASP A 51 15.60 -5.49 -2.53
CA ASP A 51 14.75 -4.91 -3.58
C ASP A 51 13.27 -4.89 -3.18
N PRO A 52 12.51 -3.86 -3.57
CA PRO A 52 11.12 -3.72 -3.16
C PRO A 52 10.23 -4.79 -3.82
N LEU A 53 9.39 -5.46 -3.04
CA LEU A 53 8.41 -6.42 -3.54
C LEU A 53 7.18 -5.76 -4.19
N PHE A 54 6.93 -4.50 -3.87
CA PHE A 54 5.80 -3.72 -4.39
C PHE A 54 6.29 -2.41 -5.00
N PRO A 55 5.72 -1.96 -6.13
CA PRO A 55 6.15 -0.75 -6.82
C PRO A 55 5.76 0.52 -6.05
N LYS A 56 6.34 1.65 -6.45
CA LYS A 56 5.88 2.97 -6.02
C LYS A 56 4.59 3.31 -6.75
N ALA A 57 3.62 3.91 -6.04
CA ALA A 57 2.34 4.31 -6.63
C ALA A 57 2.50 5.24 -7.84
N SER A 58 3.51 6.13 -7.80
CA SER A 58 3.80 7.05 -8.90
C SER A 58 4.27 6.37 -10.20
N ALA A 59 4.68 5.11 -10.16
CA ALA A 59 5.09 4.34 -11.33
C ALA A 59 3.94 3.49 -11.89
N VAL A 60 2.80 3.40 -11.20
CA VAL A 60 1.67 2.54 -11.58
C VAL A 60 0.64 3.33 -12.37
N THR A 61 0.22 2.79 -13.50
CA THR A 61 -0.79 3.37 -14.39
C THR A 61 -2.17 2.79 -14.15
N SER A 62 -2.25 1.49 -13.87
CA SER A 62 -3.51 0.81 -13.48
C SER A 62 -3.22 -0.50 -12.77
N VAL A 63 -4.24 -1.04 -12.11
CA VAL A 63 -4.21 -2.37 -11.51
C VAL A 63 -5.41 -3.15 -12.03
N ASP A 64 -5.17 -4.27 -12.70
CA ASP A 64 -6.21 -5.21 -13.10
C ASP A 64 -6.36 -6.28 -12.02
N TYR A 65 -7.59 -6.65 -11.73
CA TYR A 65 -7.95 -7.73 -10.82
C TYR A 65 -8.78 -8.77 -11.57
N LEU A 66 -8.36 -10.01 -11.47
CA LEU A 66 -9.04 -11.16 -12.02
C LEU A 66 -9.29 -12.17 -10.90
N HIS A 67 -10.56 -12.47 -10.64
CA HIS A 67 -10.96 -13.61 -9.82
C HIS A 67 -11.39 -14.77 -10.70
N ARG A 68 -10.76 -15.91 -10.50
CA ARG A 68 -11.10 -17.16 -11.17
C ARG A 68 -11.54 -18.18 -10.12
N GLY A 69 -12.81 -18.55 -10.14
CA GLY A 69 -13.33 -19.64 -9.33
C GLY A 69 -12.73 -21.00 -9.74
N GLY A 70 -12.65 -21.92 -8.79
CA GLY A 70 -12.15 -23.26 -9.02
C GLY A 70 -12.94 -24.05 -10.06
N ILE A 71 -12.33 -25.10 -10.58
CA ILE A 71 -12.83 -25.93 -11.68
C ILE A 71 -14.22 -26.51 -11.36
N ASP A 72 -14.50 -26.79 -10.08
CA ASP A 72 -15.76 -27.41 -9.62
C ASP A 72 -16.90 -26.41 -9.38
N SER A 73 -16.64 -25.11 -9.31
CA SER A 73 -17.64 -24.08 -8.99
C SER A 73 -18.31 -23.44 -10.21
N GLY A 74 -17.95 -23.87 -11.43
CA GLY A 74 -18.33 -23.16 -12.65
C GLY A 74 -17.56 -21.84 -12.74
N VAL A 75 -16.86 -21.63 -13.85
CA VAL A 75 -15.94 -20.49 -14.05
C VAL A 75 -16.68 -19.17 -13.83
N SER A 76 -16.59 -18.61 -12.65
CA SER A 76 -16.97 -17.22 -12.39
C SER A 76 -15.72 -16.38 -12.63
N ILE A 77 -15.72 -15.58 -13.68
CA ILE A 77 -14.64 -14.64 -13.97
C ILE A 77 -15.18 -13.26 -13.61
N ALA A 78 -14.63 -12.66 -12.57
CA ALA A 78 -14.84 -11.25 -12.29
C ALA A 78 -13.55 -10.51 -12.69
N GLU A 79 -13.65 -9.63 -13.68
CA GLU A 79 -12.56 -8.73 -14.06
C GLU A 79 -12.89 -7.32 -13.61
N LYS A 80 -12.01 -6.71 -12.85
CA LYS A 80 -12.13 -5.34 -12.35
C LYS A 80 -10.84 -4.58 -12.61
N GLU A 81 -10.93 -3.26 -12.66
CA GLU A 81 -9.80 -2.38 -12.89
C GLU A 81 -9.80 -1.24 -11.87
N LEU A 82 -8.59 -0.79 -11.52
CA LEU A 82 -8.37 0.40 -10.70
C LEU A 82 -7.46 1.35 -11.46
N THR A 83 -7.97 2.54 -11.80
CA THR A 83 -7.25 3.56 -12.59
C THR A 83 -7.13 4.91 -11.88
N ASP A 84 -7.88 5.14 -10.81
CA ASP A 84 -7.75 6.37 -10.03
C ASP A 84 -6.42 6.39 -9.24
N PRO A 85 -5.54 7.37 -9.45
CA PRO A 85 -4.22 7.42 -8.81
C PRO A 85 -4.27 7.43 -7.28
N ALA A 86 -5.27 8.08 -6.68
CA ALA A 86 -5.41 8.12 -5.23
C ALA A 86 -5.84 6.76 -4.67
N ALA A 87 -6.71 6.05 -5.38
CA ALA A 87 -7.13 4.71 -5.01
C ALA A 87 -6.00 3.67 -5.24
N ILE A 88 -5.17 3.83 -6.29
CA ILE A 88 -3.95 3.02 -6.51
C ILE A 88 -2.98 3.20 -5.33
N GLU A 89 -2.76 4.43 -4.85
CA GLU A 89 -1.90 4.68 -3.68
C GLU A 89 -2.41 3.94 -2.45
N VAL A 90 -3.71 4.03 -2.16
CA VAL A 90 -4.35 3.33 -1.02
C VAL A 90 -4.23 1.82 -1.14
N PHE A 91 -4.47 1.27 -2.34
CA PHE A 91 -4.31 -0.16 -2.63
C PHE A 91 -2.87 -0.63 -2.38
N LEU A 92 -1.89 0.06 -2.95
CA LEU A 92 -0.47 -0.31 -2.79
C LEU A 92 0.02 -0.15 -1.36
N ASP A 93 -0.48 0.83 -0.61
CA ASP A 93 -0.17 0.96 0.81
C ASP A 93 -0.75 -0.20 1.61
N GLY A 94 -1.94 -0.69 1.25
CA GLY A 94 -2.52 -1.92 1.81
C GLY A 94 -1.65 -3.15 1.51
N MET A 95 -1.18 -3.30 0.28
CA MET A 95 -0.26 -4.38 -0.11
C MET A 95 1.08 -4.32 0.65
N LYS A 96 1.65 -3.13 0.80
CA LYS A 96 2.90 -2.90 1.54
C LYS A 96 2.77 -3.13 3.05
N ALA A 97 1.56 -3.02 3.58
CA ALA A 97 1.29 -3.27 4.99
C ALA A 97 1.16 -4.77 5.34
N LEU A 98 1.11 -5.65 4.33
CA LEU A 98 1.02 -7.10 4.55
C LEU A 98 2.24 -7.63 5.30
N THR A 99 1.98 -8.52 6.24
CA THR A 99 3.01 -9.30 6.91
C THR A 99 3.36 -10.51 6.06
N LEU A 100 4.50 -10.44 5.38
CA LEU A 100 5.00 -11.52 4.53
C LEU A 100 5.94 -12.43 5.32
N GLU A 101 5.62 -13.71 5.38
CA GLU A 101 6.39 -14.75 6.08
C GLU A 101 6.91 -15.77 5.07
N GLU A 102 8.09 -16.33 5.35
CA GLU A 102 8.60 -17.49 4.60
C GLU A 102 7.62 -18.66 4.73
N PRO A 103 7.13 -19.22 3.61
CA PRO A 103 6.20 -20.32 3.65
C PRO A 103 6.91 -21.61 4.08
N THR A 104 6.28 -22.35 4.98
CA THR A 104 6.73 -23.69 5.35
C THR A 104 6.53 -24.68 4.19
N GLU A 105 7.16 -25.85 4.26
CA GLU A 105 6.89 -26.94 3.30
C GLU A 105 5.40 -27.31 3.26
N LYS A 106 4.73 -27.27 4.41
CA LYS A 106 3.29 -27.53 4.50
C LYS A 106 2.49 -26.43 3.78
N ASP A 107 2.86 -25.17 3.93
CA ASP A 107 2.19 -24.04 3.24
C ASP A 107 2.35 -24.21 1.71
N ARG A 108 3.55 -24.57 1.24
CA ARG A 108 3.83 -24.82 -0.19
C ARG A 108 3.03 -26.01 -0.72
N ALA A 109 2.95 -27.09 0.04
CA ALA A 109 2.20 -28.30 -0.34
C ALA A 109 0.69 -28.11 -0.29
N SER A 110 0.19 -27.13 0.46
CA SER A 110 -1.24 -26.82 0.59
C SER A 110 -1.77 -25.86 -0.48
N VAL A 111 -0.91 -25.34 -1.38
CA VAL A 111 -1.34 -24.45 -2.46
C VAL A 111 -2.18 -25.26 -3.47
N ASP A 112 -3.44 -24.91 -3.55
CA ASP A 112 -4.36 -25.50 -4.51
C ASP A 112 -4.47 -24.62 -5.77
N TYR A 113 -3.75 -24.99 -6.80
CA TYR A 113 -3.79 -24.30 -8.10
C TYR A 113 -5.10 -24.56 -8.88
N THR A 114 -5.94 -25.49 -8.40
CA THR A 114 -7.24 -25.81 -9.01
C THR A 114 -8.40 -25.12 -8.30
N GLY A 115 -8.13 -24.56 -7.11
CA GLY A 115 -9.08 -23.78 -6.33
C GLY A 115 -9.26 -22.34 -6.82
N ASP A 116 -9.80 -21.50 -5.96
CA ASP A 116 -9.96 -20.07 -6.25
C ASP A 116 -8.59 -19.39 -6.34
N VAL A 117 -8.38 -18.69 -7.45
CA VAL A 117 -7.16 -17.92 -7.71
C VAL A 117 -7.52 -16.46 -7.97
N GLU A 118 -6.91 -15.58 -7.21
CA GLU A 118 -6.97 -14.14 -7.42
C GLU A 118 -5.69 -13.70 -8.11
N MET A 119 -5.80 -12.94 -9.18
CA MET A 119 -4.66 -12.37 -9.87
C MET A 119 -4.78 -10.84 -9.89
N LEU A 120 -3.72 -10.19 -9.45
CA LEU A 120 -3.56 -8.75 -9.56
C LEU A 120 -2.41 -8.48 -10.53
N THR A 121 -2.67 -7.70 -11.56
CA THR A 121 -1.66 -7.24 -12.52
C THR A 121 -1.48 -5.75 -12.34
N VAL A 122 -0.35 -5.34 -11.78
CA VAL A 122 0.00 -3.94 -11.56
C VAL A 122 0.79 -3.45 -12.76
N LYS A 123 0.15 -2.65 -13.61
CA LYS A 123 0.75 -2.09 -14.83
C LYS A 123 1.55 -0.84 -14.52
N LYS A 124 2.76 -0.76 -15.04
CA LYS A 124 3.67 0.37 -14.94
C LYS A 124 3.89 1.00 -16.32
N GLU A 125 4.56 2.16 -16.38
CA GLU A 125 4.99 2.73 -17.67
C GLU A 125 5.91 1.75 -18.43
N GLU A 126 6.75 1.01 -17.69
CA GLU A 126 7.61 -0.05 -18.23
C GLU A 126 7.35 -1.35 -17.46
N GLY A 127 6.72 -2.31 -18.14
CA GLY A 127 6.45 -3.64 -17.59
C GLY A 127 5.26 -3.71 -16.62
N GLU A 128 5.14 -4.87 -16.01
CA GLU A 128 4.07 -5.16 -15.06
C GLU A 128 4.57 -6.06 -13.93
N ASP A 129 3.93 -5.97 -12.77
CA ASP A 129 4.13 -6.89 -11.66
C ASP A 129 2.85 -7.74 -11.52
N VAL A 130 3.02 -9.05 -11.33
CA VAL A 130 1.90 -9.98 -11.22
C VAL A 130 1.89 -10.60 -9.82
N TYR A 131 0.75 -10.56 -9.17
CA TYR A 131 0.51 -11.15 -7.86
C TYR A 131 -0.57 -12.23 -7.99
N LEU A 132 -0.20 -13.48 -7.74
CA LEU A 132 -1.15 -14.60 -7.66
C LEU A 132 -1.43 -14.91 -6.20
N ILE A 133 -2.69 -14.82 -5.82
CA ILE A 133 -3.15 -15.07 -4.46
C ILE A 133 -3.95 -16.36 -4.45
N MET A 134 -3.55 -17.27 -3.58
CA MET A 134 -4.14 -18.59 -3.40
C MET A 134 -4.37 -18.81 -1.91
N GLY A 135 -5.56 -18.48 -1.44
CA GLY A 135 -5.88 -18.47 -0.01
C GLY A 135 -5.04 -17.46 0.77
N LYS A 136 -4.15 -17.95 1.63
CA LYS A 136 -3.23 -17.11 2.45
C LYS A 136 -1.79 -17.11 1.92
N THR A 137 -1.60 -17.50 0.68
CA THR A 137 -0.29 -17.44 0.02
C THR A 137 -0.33 -16.46 -1.14
N ILE A 138 0.78 -15.81 -1.39
CA ILE A 138 0.97 -14.87 -2.48
C ILE A 138 2.25 -15.20 -3.24
N SER A 139 2.12 -15.36 -4.55
CA SER A 139 3.25 -15.40 -5.48
C SER A 139 3.41 -14.03 -6.12
N ILE A 140 4.61 -13.49 -6.08
CA ILE A 140 4.96 -12.17 -6.60
C ILE A 140 5.93 -12.36 -7.74
N THR A 141 5.58 -11.88 -8.93
CA THR A 141 6.46 -11.81 -10.09
C THR A 141 6.66 -10.35 -10.46
N ASN A 142 7.88 -9.86 -10.38
CA ASN A 142 8.25 -8.49 -10.75
C ASN A 142 9.59 -8.47 -11.49
N GLU A 143 10.11 -7.28 -11.80
CA GLU A 143 11.38 -7.10 -12.51
C GLU A 143 12.61 -7.67 -11.78
N TYR A 144 12.52 -7.91 -10.45
CA TYR A 144 13.61 -8.46 -9.64
C TYR A 144 13.56 -9.98 -9.51
N GLY A 145 12.42 -10.62 -9.75
CA GLY A 145 12.30 -12.08 -9.70
C GLY A 145 10.91 -12.61 -9.40
N ASN A 146 10.91 -13.88 -8.96
CA ASN A 146 9.71 -14.59 -8.53
C ASN A 146 9.84 -14.97 -7.06
N TYR A 147 8.88 -14.55 -6.26
CA TYR A 147 8.87 -14.73 -4.81
C TYR A 147 7.59 -15.44 -4.39
N PHE A 148 7.64 -16.14 -3.29
CA PHE A 148 6.48 -16.82 -2.75
C PHE A 148 6.45 -16.67 -1.23
N TYR A 149 5.36 -16.10 -0.71
CA TYR A 149 5.19 -15.80 0.70
C TYR A 149 3.85 -16.29 1.24
N LYS A 150 3.78 -16.45 2.56
CA LYS A 150 2.54 -16.53 3.30
C LYS A 150 2.17 -15.13 3.77
N ALA A 151 0.92 -14.74 3.55
CA ALA A 151 0.35 -13.46 3.95
C ALA A 151 -0.92 -13.72 4.76
N SER A 152 -0.76 -14.03 6.06
CA SER A 152 -1.86 -14.47 6.93
C SER A 152 -2.92 -13.40 7.17
N ASP A 153 -2.54 -12.14 7.07
CA ASP A 153 -3.38 -10.94 7.23
C ASP A 153 -3.97 -10.42 5.91
N LEU A 154 -3.71 -11.11 4.79
CA LEU A 154 -4.27 -10.73 3.50
C LEU A 154 -5.80 -10.86 3.49
N ASP A 155 -6.45 -9.75 3.15
CA ASP A 155 -7.89 -9.63 2.91
C ASP A 155 -8.14 -9.01 1.54
N ILE A 156 -8.34 -9.86 0.54
CA ILE A 156 -8.48 -9.44 -0.85
C ILE A 156 -9.78 -8.64 -1.09
N GLU A 157 -10.85 -8.93 -0.37
CA GLU A 157 -12.12 -8.19 -0.51
C GLU A 157 -11.94 -6.74 -0.09
N THR A 158 -11.26 -6.51 1.04
CA THR A 158 -10.93 -5.16 1.50
C THR A 158 -9.98 -4.45 0.55
N LEU A 159 -8.96 -5.13 0.03
CA LEU A 159 -7.99 -4.53 -0.89
C LEU A 159 -8.61 -4.15 -2.24
N THR A 160 -9.58 -4.91 -2.73
CA THR A 160 -10.18 -4.70 -4.06
C THR A 160 -11.55 -4.01 -4.03
N LYS A 161 -11.95 -3.46 -2.89
CA LYS A 161 -13.28 -2.81 -2.70
C LYS A 161 -13.52 -1.63 -3.65
N ASP A 162 -12.46 -0.88 -4.01
CA ASP A 162 -12.53 0.31 -4.85
C ASP A 162 -12.32 0.02 -6.34
N PHE A 163 -12.14 -1.26 -6.70
CA PHE A 163 -12.01 -1.69 -8.10
C PHE A 163 -13.37 -1.66 -8.81
N VAL A 164 -13.37 -1.20 -10.04
CA VAL A 164 -14.56 -1.09 -10.90
C VAL A 164 -14.60 -2.26 -11.89
N GLN A 165 -15.81 -2.81 -12.12
CA GLN A 165 -16.00 -3.88 -13.10
C GLN A 165 -15.54 -3.41 -14.48
N MET A 166 -14.69 -4.20 -15.14
CA MET A 166 -14.21 -3.90 -16.49
C MET A 166 -15.33 -4.08 -17.52
N ASP A 167 -15.42 -3.14 -18.45
CA ASP A 167 -16.29 -3.31 -19.64
C ASP A 167 -15.59 -4.15 -20.69
N LEU A 168 -15.82 -5.45 -20.65
CA LEU A 168 -15.24 -6.40 -21.60
C LEU A 168 -15.76 -6.24 -23.04
N SER A 169 -16.90 -5.54 -23.22
CA SER A 169 -17.47 -5.33 -24.57
C SER A 169 -16.56 -4.47 -25.46
N ALA A 170 -15.80 -3.55 -24.86
CA ALA A 170 -14.82 -2.72 -25.57
C ALA A 170 -13.59 -3.51 -26.05
N LYS A 171 -13.17 -4.55 -25.31
CA LYS A 171 -12.02 -5.41 -25.69
C LYS A 171 -12.32 -6.32 -26.88
N VAL A 172 -13.58 -6.80 -27.01
CA VAL A 172 -13.99 -7.68 -28.12
C VAL A 172 -14.11 -6.91 -29.44
N ALA A 173 -14.42 -5.62 -29.39
CA ALA A 173 -14.53 -4.77 -30.59
C ALA A 173 -13.17 -4.32 -31.17
N ALA A 174 -12.06 -4.53 -30.44
CA ALA A 174 -10.71 -4.11 -30.85
C ALA A 174 -9.85 -5.26 -31.42
N GLN A 175 -10.39 -6.49 -31.53
CA GLN A 175 -9.80 -7.65 -32.19
C GLN A 175 -10.48 -7.91 -33.56
#